data_552dcce34dbd92de160fc642913072e7
#
_entry.id   552dcce34dbd92de160fc642913072e7
#
_cell.length_a   1.000
_cell.length_b   1.000
_cell.length_c   1.000
_cell.angle_alpha   90.00
_cell.angle_beta   90.00
_cell.angle_gamma   90.00
#
_symmetry.space_group_name_H-M   'P 1'
#
loop_
_entity.id
_entity.type
_entity.pdbx_description
1 polymer ?
#
loop_
_entity_poly.entity_id
_entity_poly.type
_entity_poly.pdbx_seq_one_letter_code
_entity_poly.pdbx_strand_id
1 'polypeptide(L)'
;MSTVTTPQPTAAARRKTLYFLTWRWHFYAGLFVVPFMLMLALTGLVMLFDDEIEQARYAEVLNITPQAQVMPVSQQLAAVQKAYPEAQVTQFIPAPQPDLANRFSVLFSDGSTQFVTVNPYSAVVLGTIDRSESWYEWANSIHGTLLIGDWGDYLIEVAASLGIILLVSGIYLWLPIDNARKAGFLKIRVGSGARIFWRDLHANLGGMLSLVLLFFLISGLSWAGIWGGKLVQAWNTFPTYYTWGEKPQSVLTHADLNHGSEKEMPWNLEQTPVPQSHHHGGEHEMVAVNPQFGIDQVIAQANALGFTQYRVAFPRGETGVYTVSANTMAGDIVDPRDDRTAHFDQYSGALLTEVTWQDYSPFAKAMAAGISLHQGDLSVWNKIANVLFCLAFILISVTGVVMWWLRRPTGQARLGVPPRFEQDGIWKTGLVTLLVIGVAFPLAGATIVLALLLDGLLVSRIAKLKVAFS
;
A
#
# COMPACT_ATOMS: atom_id res chain seq x y z
N MET A 1 -30.12 -54.43 19.14
CA MET A 1 -29.52 -53.45 18.18
C MET A 1 -28.11 -53.20 18.64
N SER A 2 -27.14 -53.85 17.99
CA SER A 2 -25.72 -53.62 18.29
C SER A 2 -25.29 -52.33 17.62
N THR A 3 -24.95 -51.34 18.42
CA THR A 3 -24.33 -50.08 17.93
C THR A 3 -22.94 -50.40 17.37
N VAL A 4 -22.83 -50.41 16.05
CA VAL A 4 -21.52 -50.48 15.37
C VAL A 4 -20.81 -49.16 15.63
N THR A 5 -19.93 -49.15 16.64
CA THR A 5 -19.04 -48.04 16.89
C THR A 5 -17.97 -48.05 15.78
N THR A 6 -18.06 -47.11 14.83
CA THR A 6 -16.99 -46.83 13.86
C THR A 6 -15.71 -46.54 14.60
N PRO A 7 -14.60 -47.27 14.32
CA PRO A 7 -13.32 -47.05 15.03
C PRO A 7 -12.82 -45.62 14.76
N GLN A 8 -12.45 -44.91 15.83
CA GLN A 8 -11.87 -43.57 15.69
C GLN A 8 -10.56 -43.63 14.89
N PRO A 9 -10.34 -42.74 13.92
CA PRO A 9 -9.13 -42.76 13.14
C PRO A 9 -7.88 -42.55 14.01
N THR A 10 -6.84 -43.30 13.75
CA THR A 10 -5.55 -43.19 14.48
C THR A 10 -4.95 -41.78 14.33
N ALA A 11 -4.13 -41.36 15.29
CA ALA A 11 -3.45 -40.05 15.24
C ALA A 11 -2.61 -39.88 13.96
N ALA A 12 -2.02 -40.93 13.42
CA ALA A 12 -1.29 -40.93 12.16
C ALA A 12 -2.21 -40.69 10.95
N ALA A 13 -3.38 -41.34 10.92
CA ALA A 13 -4.39 -41.13 9.88
C ALA A 13 -4.93 -39.69 9.87
N ARG A 14 -5.23 -39.13 11.05
CA ARG A 14 -5.65 -37.72 11.20
C ARG A 14 -4.60 -36.74 10.68
N ARG A 15 -3.30 -36.95 11.01
CA ARG A 15 -2.20 -36.09 10.53
C ARG A 15 -2.11 -36.13 9.00
N LYS A 16 -2.25 -37.30 8.39
CA LYS A 16 -2.20 -37.46 6.94
C LYS A 16 -3.35 -36.74 6.25
N THR A 17 -4.57 -36.87 6.77
CA THR A 17 -5.75 -36.17 6.27
C THR A 17 -5.57 -34.65 6.34
N LEU A 18 -5.12 -34.11 7.49
CA LEU A 18 -4.86 -32.70 7.68
C LEU A 18 -3.81 -32.16 6.70
N TYR A 19 -2.73 -32.93 6.48
CA TYR A 19 -1.69 -32.55 5.51
C TYR A 19 -2.25 -32.36 4.09
N PHE A 20 -3.02 -33.34 3.59
CA PHE A 20 -3.58 -33.29 2.23
C PHE A 20 -4.65 -32.20 2.08
N LEU A 21 -5.47 -32.00 3.11
CA LEU A 21 -6.47 -30.94 3.13
C LEU A 21 -5.80 -29.53 3.09
N THR A 22 -4.80 -29.31 3.96
CA THR A 22 -4.04 -28.08 3.98
C THR A 22 -3.31 -27.86 2.67
N TRP A 23 -2.71 -28.91 2.08
CA TRP A 23 -2.06 -28.83 0.78
C TRP A 23 -3.04 -28.45 -0.34
N ARG A 24 -4.27 -28.96 -0.32
CA ARG A 24 -5.31 -28.56 -1.29
C ARG A 24 -5.66 -27.08 -1.16
N TRP A 25 -5.86 -26.58 0.05
CA TRP A 25 -6.13 -25.17 0.27
C TRP A 25 -4.98 -24.28 -0.15
N HIS A 26 -3.75 -24.66 0.22
CA HIS A 26 -2.54 -23.96 -0.22
C HIS A 26 -2.44 -23.93 -1.76
N PHE A 27 -2.77 -25.03 -2.42
CA PHE A 27 -2.76 -25.12 -3.87
C PHE A 27 -3.79 -24.20 -4.52
N TYR A 28 -5.04 -24.23 -4.08
CA TYR A 28 -6.09 -23.40 -4.66
C TYR A 28 -5.87 -21.90 -4.35
N ALA A 29 -5.49 -21.55 -3.14
CA ALA A 29 -5.11 -20.19 -2.80
C ALA A 29 -3.92 -19.74 -3.66
N GLY A 30 -2.90 -20.58 -3.85
CA GLY A 30 -1.75 -20.28 -4.69
C GLY A 30 -2.11 -20.07 -6.16
N LEU A 31 -3.04 -20.86 -6.70
CA LEU A 31 -3.49 -20.71 -8.08
C LEU A 31 -4.08 -19.32 -8.35
N PHE A 32 -4.78 -18.75 -7.36
CA PHE A 32 -5.33 -17.41 -7.44
C PHE A 32 -4.30 -16.33 -7.09
N VAL A 33 -3.54 -16.50 -6.01
CA VAL A 33 -2.63 -15.48 -5.46
C VAL A 33 -1.37 -15.26 -6.32
N VAL A 34 -0.83 -16.31 -6.95
CA VAL A 34 0.45 -16.23 -7.68
C VAL A 34 0.49 -15.16 -8.76
N PRO A 35 -0.51 -14.99 -9.66
CA PRO A 35 -0.50 -13.92 -10.64
C PRO A 35 -0.40 -12.53 -9.99
N PHE A 36 -1.16 -12.30 -8.93
CA PHE A 36 -1.13 -11.04 -8.19
C PHE A 36 0.19 -10.83 -7.47
N MET A 37 0.73 -11.85 -6.82
CA MET A 37 2.03 -11.80 -6.14
C MET A 37 3.16 -11.42 -7.11
N LEU A 38 3.16 -12.00 -8.32
CA LEU A 38 4.13 -11.67 -9.36
C LEU A 38 3.97 -10.22 -9.81
N MET A 39 2.74 -9.80 -10.08
CA MET A 39 2.44 -8.43 -10.49
C MET A 39 2.83 -7.44 -9.41
N LEU A 40 2.43 -7.66 -8.13
CA LEU A 40 2.75 -6.80 -7.01
C LEU A 40 4.28 -6.70 -6.78
N ALA A 41 5.01 -7.80 -6.88
CA ALA A 41 6.46 -7.78 -6.72
C ALA A 41 7.18 -7.06 -7.88
N LEU A 42 6.68 -7.19 -9.11
CA LEU A 42 7.25 -6.51 -10.28
C LEU A 42 6.97 -5.01 -10.27
N THR A 43 5.73 -4.60 -9.97
CA THR A 43 5.37 -3.18 -9.85
C THR A 43 6.06 -2.54 -8.64
N GLY A 44 6.17 -3.25 -7.53
CA GLY A 44 6.94 -2.80 -6.37
C GLY A 44 8.42 -2.55 -6.69
N LEU A 45 9.05 -3.38 -7.55
CA LEU A 45 10.40 -3.11 -8.03
C LEU A 45 10.51 -1.82 -8.84
N VAL A 46 9.51 -1.51 -9.68
CA VAL A 46 9.49 -0.23 -10.43
C VAL A 46 9.35 0.94 -9.46
N MET A 47 8.43 0.85 -8.50
CA MET A 47 8.17 1.90 -7.52
C MET A 47 9.37 2.16 -6.60
N LEU A 48 10.17 1.13 -6.27
CA LEU A 48 11.39 1.29 -5.47
C LEU A 48 12.47 2.16 -6.14
N PHE A 49 12.41 2.35 -7.45
CA PHE A 49 13.39 3.12 -8.23
C PHE A 49 12.76 4.33 -8.93
N ASP A 50 11.63 4.82 -8.42
CA ASP A 50 10.89 5.93 -9.04
C ASP A 50 11.71 7.22 -9.12
N ASP A 51 12.35 7.62 -8.04
CA ASP A 51 13.20 8.83 -8.01
C ASP A 51 14.31 8.77 -9.06
N GLU A 52 15.03 7.65 -9.16
CA GLU A 52 16.12 7.48 -10.13
C GLU A 52 15.58 7.46 -11.57
N ILE A 53 14.41 6.85 -11.78
CA ILE A 53 13.77 6.77 -13.10
C ILE A 53 13.30 8.17 -13.52
N GLU A 54 12.56 8.88 -12.66
CA GLU A 54 11.98 10.19 -12.97
C GLU A 54 13.06 11.26 -13.11
N GLN A 55 14.07 11.25 -12.25
CA GLN A 55 15.21 12.18 -12.38
C GLN A 55 15.99 11.95 -13.68
N ALA A 56 16.19 10.70 -14.11
CA ALA A 56 16.86 10.40 -15.38
C ALA A 56 15.98 10.81 -16.58
N ARG A 57 14.67 10.61 -16.50
CA ARG A 57 13.69 10.90 -17.57
C ARG A 57 13.53 12.41 -17.79
N TYR A 58 13.44 13.16 -16.70
CA TYR A 58 13.14 14.60 -16.71
C TYR A 58 14.34 15.46 -16.34
N ALA A 59 15.57 14.95 -16.54
CA ALA A 59 16.82 15.63 -16.18
C ALA A 59 16.91 17.07 -16.70
N GLU A 60 16.39 17.35 -17.92
CA GLU A 60 16.43 18.65 -18.57
C GLU A 60 15.61 19.74 -17.84
N VAL A 61 14.52 19.34 -17.15
CA VAL A 61 13.63 20.26 -16.43
C VAL A 61 13.78 20.18 -14.91
N LEU A 62 14.52 19.19 -14.41
CA LEU A 62 14.77 19.01 -12.98
C LEU A 62 16.14 19.51 -12.55
N ASN A 63 17.20 19.23 -13.34
CA ASN A 63 18.55 19.55 -12.93
C ASN A 63 18.89 21.01 -13.23
N ILE A 64 19.41 21.69 -12.23
CA ILE A 64 19.80 23.10 -12.33
C ILE A 64 21.22 23.32 -11.75
N THR A 65 21.81 24.45 -12.06
CA THR A 65 23.08 24.87 -11.45
C THR A 65 22.77 25.69 -10.20
N PRO A 66 23.25 25.28 -9.01
CA PRO A 66 23.07 26.02 -7.77
C PRO A 66 23.68 27.43 -7.86
N GLN A 67 23.01 28.42 -7.25
CA GLN A 67 23.49 29.80 -7.13
C GLN A 67 23.44 30.26 -5.65
N ALA A 68 24.04 31.40 -5.36
CA ALA A 68 24.21 31.87 -3.99
C ALA A 68 22.91 32.32 -3.31
N GLN A 69 21.89 32.75 -4.06
CA GLN A 69 20.68 33.32 -3.51
C GLN A 69 19.44 32.67 -4.14
N VAL A 70 18.53 32.23 -3.29
CA VAL A 70 17.22 31.70 -3.67
C VAL A 70 16.22 32.85 -3.76
N MET A 71 15.41 32.88 -4.82
CA MET A 71 14.33 33.84 -5.00
C MET A 71 13.15 33.52 -4.09
N PRO A 72 12.42 34.53 -3.57
CA PRO A 72 11.17 34.30 -2.83
C PRO A 72 10.23 33.37 -3.59
N VAL A 73 9.54 32.47 -2.87
CA VAL A 73 8.61 31.51 -3.50
C VAL A 73 7.41 32.22 -4.10
N SER A 74 7.02 33.38 -3.56
CA SER A 74 6.00 34.26 -4.16
C SER A 74 6.35 34.70 -5.59
N GLN A 75 7.63 34.97 -5.89
CA GLN A 75 8.09 35.32 -7.22
C GLN A 75 8.09 34.12 -8.17
N GLN A 76 8.47 32.95 -7.67
CA GLN A 76 8.38 31.69 -8.41
C GLN A 76 6.92 31.35 -8.75
N LEU A 77 6.02 31.49 -7.77
CA LEU A 77 4.56 31.31 -7.95
C LEU A 77 4.01 32.28 -9.00
N ALA A 78 4.38 33.57 -8.94
CA ALA A 78 3.97 34.55 -9.93
C ALA A 78 4.45 34.20 -11.35
N ALA A 79 5.64 33.62 -11.49
CA ALA A 79 6.14 33.14 -12.77
C ALA A 79 5.31 31.98 -13.32
N VAL A 80 4.92 31.02 -12.47
CA VAL A 80 4.03 29.92 -12.84
C VAL A 80 2.66 30.44 -13.27
N GLN A 81 2.05 31.33 -12.49
CA GLN A 81 0.74 31.95 -12.81
C GLN A 81 0.77 32.75 -14.09
N LYS A 82 1.88 33.43 -14.36
CA LYS A 82 2.09 34.16 -15.63
C LYS A 82 2.22 33.22 -16.82
N ALA A 83 2.91 32.10 -16.65
CA ALA A 83 3.09 31.10 -17.71
C ALA A 83 1.79 30.34 -18.02
N TYR A 84 0.96 30.09 -16.99
CA TYR A 84 -0.26 29.30 -17.07
C TYR A 84 -1.44 30.04 -16.40
N PRO A 85 -1.94 31.16 -17.00
CA PRO A 85 -2.94 32.02 -16.36
C PRO A 85 -4.31 31.36 -16.14
N GLU A 86 -4.66 30.34 -16.92
CA GLU A 86 -5.93 29.61 -16.82
C GLU A 86 -5.86 28.38 -15.90
N ALA A 87 -4.70 28.11 -15.32
CA ALA A 87 -4.48 26.94 -14.48
C ALA A 87 -4.43 27.31 -12.99
N GLN A 88 -4.83 26.40 -12.12
CA GLN A 88 -4.82 26.58 -10.67
C GLN A 88 -3.59 25.93 -10.05
N VAL A 89 -2.75 26.71 -9.38
CA VAL A 89 -1.66 26.16 -8.55
C VAL A 89 -2.26 25.59 -7.27
N THR A 90 -2.02 24.30 -7.01
CA THR A 90 -2.61 23.58 -5.89
C THR A 90 -1.61 23.27 -4.78
N GLN A 91 -0.31 23.11 -5.12
CA GLN A 91 0.71 22.75 -4.15
C GLN A 91 2.07 23.31 -4.56
N PHE A 92 2.91 23.62 -3.57
CA PHE A 92 4.34 23.92 -3.72
C PHE A 92 5.16 22.82 -3.05
N ILE A 93 6.19 22.34 -3.74
CA ILE A 93 7.12 21.31 -3.27
C ILE A 93 8.54 21.82 -3.47
N PRO A 94 9.25 22.20 -2.38
CA PRO A 94 10.64 22.60 -2.46
C PRO A 94 11.53 21.45 -2.94
N ALA A 95 12.57 21.77 -3.65
CA ALA A 95 13.55 20.79 -4.08
C ALA A 95 14.31 20.22 -2.86
N PRO A 96 14.53 18.88 -2.81
CA PRO A 96 15.27 18.26 -1.71
C PRO A 96 16.78 18.56 -1.74
N GLN A 97 17.31 18.99 -2.89
CA GLN A 97 18.72 19.27 -3.11
C GLN A 97 18.90 20.61 -3.86
N PRO A 98 20.02 21.33 -3.63
CA PRO A 98 20.23 22.65 -4.24
C PRO A 98 20.38 22.62 -5.77
N ASP A 99 20.71 21.50 -6.37
CA ASP A 99 20.88 21.28 -7.81
C ASP A 99 19.62 20.78 -8.51
N LEU A 100 18.47 20.80 -7.79
CA LEU A 100 17.17 20.45 -8.33
C LEU A 100 16.20 21.64 -8.35
N ALA A 101 15.29 21.62 -9.31
CA ALA A 101 14.22 22.61 -9.47
C ALA A 101 13.11 22.41 -8.43
N ASN A 102 12.52 23.51 -7.97
CA ASN A 102 11.27 23.45 -7.21
C ASN A 102 10.13 23.02 -8.12
N ARG A 103 9.11 22.39 -7.54
CA ARG A 103 7.93 21.91 -8.26
C ARG A 103 6.67 22.60 -7.73
N PHE A 104 5.80 22.98 -8.66
CA PHE A 104 4.43 23.42 -8.34
C PHE A 104 3.46 22.44 -8.96
N SER A 105 2.57 21.87 -8.17
CA SER A 105 1.46 21.07 -8.69
C SER A 105 0.40 22.03 -9.25
N VAL A 106 0.02 21.82 -10.49
CA VAL A 106 -0.88 22.72 -11.22
C VAL A 106 -2.00 21.90 -11.85
N LEU A 107 -3.24 22.30 -11.54
CA LEU A 107 -4.45 21.74 -12.12
C LEU A 107 -4.83 22.57 -13.35
N PHE A 108 -4.83 21.94 -14.51
CA PHE A 108 -5.22 22.56 -15.79
C PHE A 108 -6.73 22.51 -16.03
N SER A 109 -7.21 23.31 -16.95
CA SER A 109 -8.64 23.42 -17.30
C SER A 109 -9.25 22.14 -17.89
N ASP A 110 -8.42 21.25 -18.42
CA ASP A 110 -8.82 19.93 -18.91
C ASP A 110 -8.93 18.88 -17.79
N GLY A 111 -8.63 19.26 -16.55
CA GLY A 111 -8.63 18.40 -15.37
C GLY A 111 -7.31 17.62 -15.15
N SER A 112 -6.32 17.80 -16.01
CA SER A 112 -4.99 17.19 -15.81
C SER A 112 -4.22 17.92 -14.72
N THR A 113 -3.43 17.18 -13.96
CA THR A 113 -2.51 17.73 -12.95
C THR A 113 -1.07 17.47 -13.38
N GLN A 114 -0.28 18.54 -13.48
CA GLN A 114 1.13 18.45 -13.87
C GLN A 114 2.02 19.15 -12.84
N PHE A 115 3.26 18.74 -12.74
CA PHE A 115 4.29 19.51 -12.05
C PHE A 115 4.86 20.53 -13.01
N VAL A 116 4.80 21.79 -12.64
CA VAL A 116 5.54 22.89 -13.27
C VAL A 116 6.85 23.06 -12.51
N THR A 117 7.97 22.87 -13.17
CA THR A 117 9.31 22.99 -12.57
C THR A 117 9.84 24.41 -12.72
N VAL A 118 10.40 24.93 -11.64
CA VAL A 118 10.88 26.31 -11.57
C VAL A 118 12.29 26.34 -10.98
N ASN A 119 13.19 27.06 -11.62
CA ASN A 119 14.51 27.31 -11.07
C ASN A 119 14.41 28.24 -9.86
N PRO A 120 14.74 27.76 -8.63
CA PRO A 120 14.58 28.56 -7.42
C PRO A 120 15.48 29.80 -7.35
N TYR A 121 16.53 29.87 -8.16
CA TYR A 121 17.48 30.97 -8.14
C TYR A 121 17.10 32.10 -9.09
N SER A 122 16.34 31.83 -10.14
CA SER A 122 15.98 32.81 -11.18
C SER A 122 14.49 32.99 -11.37
N ALA A 123 13.66 32.19 -10.69
CA ALA A 123 12.20 32.09 -10.87
C ALA A 123 11.77 31.81 -12.32
N VAL A 124 12.65 31.20 -13.13
CA VAL A 124 12.33 30.79 -14.50
C VAL A 124 11.62 29.45 -14.52
N VAL A 125 10.48 29.38 -15.20
CA VAL A 125 9.79 28.12 -15.47
C VAL A 125 10.61 27.32 -16.47
N LEU A 126 10.97 26.09 -16.12
CA LEU A 126 11.82 25.20 -16.93
C LEU A 126 11.01 24.28 -17.83
N GLY A 127 9.86 23.81 -17.37
CA GLY A 127 8.97 22.93 -18.12
C GLY A 127 7.90 22.32 -17.25
N THR A 128 7.21 21.31 -17.81
CA THR A 128 6.16 20.57 -17.11
C THR A 128 6.49 19.08 -17.10
N ILE A 129 6.03 18.39 -16.06
CA ILE A 129 6.06 16.94 -15.92
C ILE A 129 4.61 16.48 -15.76
N ASP A 130 4.13 15.73 -16.73
CA ASP A 130 2.80 15.11 -16.64
C ASP A 130 2.86 13.92 -15.70
N ARG A 131 2.16 14.02 -14.58
CA ARG A 131 2.13 12.98 -13.55
C ARG A 131 1.48 11.69 -14.06
N SER A 132 0.52 11.78 -14.96
CA SER A 132 -0.17 10.61 -15.53
C SER A 132 0.74 9.73 -16.39
N GLU A 133 1.86 10.31 -16.89
CA GLU A 133 2.87 9.61 -17.66
C GLU A 133 4.03 9.05 -16.81
N SER A 134 4.02 9.25 -15.49
CA SER A 134 5.04 8.75 -14.57
C SER A 134 5.05 7.21 -14.55
N TRP A 135 6.24 6.63 -14.52
CA TRP A 135 6.40 5.18 -14.32
C TRP A 135 5.93 4.74 -12.95
N TYR A 136 6.13 5.61 -11.94
CA TYR A 136 5.59 5.38 -10.60
C TYR A 136 4.07 5.29 -10.64
N GLU A 137 3.39 6.28 -11.20
CA GLU A 137 1.92 6.35 -11.25
C GLU A 137 1.33 5.15 -11.98
N TRP A 138 1.95 4.75 -13.10
CA TRP A 138 1.55 3.57 -13.83
C TRP A 138 1.72 2.29 -13.00
N ALA A 139 2.89 2.11 -12.36
CA ALA A 139 3.16 0.97 -11.50
C ALA A 139 2.25 0.95 -10.27
N ASN A 140 2.03 2.11 -9.63
CA ASN A 140 1.15 2.29 -8.48
C ASN A 140 -0.31 1.97 -8.82
N SER A 141 -0.80 2.45 -9.96
CA SER A 141 -2.17 2.14 -10.44
C SER A 141 -2.36 0.66 -10.73
N ILE A 142 -1.36 -0.04 -11.26
CA ILE A 142 -1.42 -1.50 -11.40
C ILE A 142 -1.38 -2.17 -10.03
N HIS A 143 -0.46 -1.73 -9.16
CA HIS A 143 -0.21 -2.30 -7.84
C HIS A 143 -1.45 -2.19 -6.93
N GLY A 144 -2.12 -1.03 -6.94
CA GLY A 144 -3.25 -0.75 -6.06
C GLY A 144 -4.62 -1.06 -6.65
N THR A 145 -4.82 -0.89 -7.98
CA THR A 145 -6.15 -0.91 -8.59
C THR A 145 -6.25 -1.68 -9.90
N LEU A 146 -5.20 -2.35 -10.36
CA LEU A 146 -5.16 -3.08 -11.66
C LEU A 146 -5.59 -2.20 -12.85
N LEU A 147 -5.47 -0.89 -12.77
CA LEU A 147 -5.99 0.09 -13.75
C LEU A 147 -7.52 0.07 -13.94
N ILE A 148 -8.28 -0.58 -13.06
CA ILE A 148 -9.74 -0.70 -13.15
C ILE A 148 -10.48 -0.15 -11.90
N GLY A 149 -9.80 0.75 -11.16
CA GLY A 149 -10.38 1.45 -10.00
C GLY A 149 -10.78 0.50 -8.86
N ASP A 150 -11.92 0.78 -8.20
CA ASP A 150 -12.38 0.04 -7.01
C ASP A 150 -12.48 -1.47 -7.20
N TRP A 151 -12.85 -1.94 -8.38
CA TRP A 151 -12.89 -3.38 -8.65
C TRP A 151 -11.51 -4.03 -8.61
N GLY A 152 -10.49 -3.30 -9.08
CA GLY A 152 -9.11 -3.76 -8.99
C GLY A 152 -8.61 -3.80 -7.56
N ASP A 153 -8.91 -2.75 -6.77
CA ASP A 153 -8.60 -2.69 -5.34
C ASP A 153 -9.23 -3.88 -4.59
N TYR A 154 -10.52 -4.18 -4.82
CA TYR A 154 -11.16 -5.35 -4.20
C TYR A 154 -10.51 -6.69 -4.61
N LEU A 155 -10.08 -6.83 -5.86
CA LEU A 155 -9.39 -8.05 -6.30
C LEU A 155 -8.01 -8.20 -5.64
N ILE A 156 -7.28 -7.11 -5.49
CA ILE A 156 -5.98 -7.08 -4.79
C ILE A 156 -6.18 -7.37 -3.30
N GLU A 157 -7.18 -6.76 -2.66
CA GLU A 157 -7.53 -7.04 -1.27
C GLU A 157 -7.86 -8.52 -1.06
N VAL A 158 -8.65 -9.13 -1.96
CA VAL A 158 -8.92 -10.58 -1.95
C VAL A 158 -7.62 -11.37 -2.09
N ALA A 159 -6.75 -11.01 -3.04
CA ALA A 159 -5.50 -11.70 -3.27
C ALA A 159 -4.55 -11.62 -2.06
N ALA A 160 -4.40 -10.44 -1.46
CA ALA A 160 -3.60 -10.23 -0.26
C ALA A 160 -4.15 -11.01 0.94
N SER A 161 -5.47 -10.99 1.14
CA SER A 161 -6.14 -11.72 2.21
C SER A 161 -6.04 -13.24 2.04
N LEU A 162 -6.18 -13.76 0.81
CA LEU A 162 -5.93 -15.16 0.50
C LEU A 162 -4.44 -15.51 0.61
N GLY A 163 -3.54 -14.53 0.41
CA GLY A 163 -2.12 -14.64 0.68
C GLY A 163 -1.82 -14.99 2.14
N ILE A 164 -2.62 -14.48 3.09
CA ILE A 164 -2.50 -14.85 4.51
C ILE A 164 -2.89 -16.32 4.73
N ILE A 165 -3.92 -16.82 4.06
CA ILE A 165 -4.28 -18.26 4.08
C ILE A 165 -3.14 -19.10 3.48
N LEU A 166 -2.57 -18.63 2.37
CA LEU A 166 -1.44 -19.26 1.73
C LEU A 166 -0.24 -19.35 2.67
N LEU A 167 0.05 -18.26 3.38
CA LEU A 167 1.12 -18.19 4.37
C LEU A 167 0.90 -19.15 5.54
N VAL A 168 -0.26 -19.10 6.20
CA VAL A 168 -0.59 -19.97 7.34
C VAL A 168 -0.54 -21.44 6.95
N SER A 169 -1.14 -21.79 5.80
CA SER A 169 -1.10 -23.16 5.27
C SER A 169 0.30 -23.59 4.87
N GLY A 170 1.09 -22.68 4.28
CA GLY A 170 2.49 -22.91 3.90
C GLY A 170 3.39 -23.20 5.08
N ILE A 171 3.28 -22.42 6.16
CA ILE A 171 4.00 -22.66 7.42
C ILE A 171 3.67 -24.05 7.97
N TYR A 172 2.38 -24.43 8.02
CA TYR A 172 1.99 -25.77 8.47
C TYR A 172 2.60 -26.88 7.61
N LEU A 173 2.64 -26.72 6.29
CA LEU A 173 3.23 -27.67 5.35
C LEU A 173 4.77 -27.74 5.48
N TRP A 174 5.42 -26.65 5.84
CA TRP A 174 6.88 -26.53 6.00
C TRP A 174 7.38 -27.11 7.34
N LEU A 175 6.60 -26.95 8.44
CA LEU A 175 7.01 -27.38 9.78
C LEU A 175 7.42 -28.86 9.81
N PRO A 176 8.54 -29.23 10.50
CA PRO A 176 9.12 -30.57 10.51
C PRO A 176 8.38 -31.54 11.46
N ILE A 177 7.07 -31.74 11.25
CA ILE A 177 6.19 -32.53 12.12
C ILE A 177 6.38 -34.04 11.91
N ASP A 178 6.86 -34.47 10.75
CA ASP A 178 7.14 -35.87 10.41
C ASP A 178 8.51 -36.04 9.75
N ASN A 179 8.98 -37.31 9.64
CA ASN A 179 10.30 -37.61 9.12
C ASN A 179 10.50 -37.17 7.66
N ALA A 180 9.45 -37.19 6.83
CA ALA A 180 9.53 -36.77 5.43
C ALA A 180 9.77 -35.26 5.29
N ARG A 181 9.16 -34.46 6.18
CA ARG A 181 9.34 -33.00 6.23
C ARG A 181 10.67 -32.62 6.87
N LYS A 182 11.07 -33.29 7.96
CA LYS A 182 12.39 -33.10 8.59
C LYS A 182 13.56 -33.25 7.62
N ALA A 183 13.46 -34.15 6.63
CA ALA A 183 14.53 -34.38 5.67
C ALA A 183 14.83 -33.17 4.77
N GLY A 184 13.86 -32.31 4.50
CA GLY A 184 14.00 -31.08 3.69
C GLY A 184 13.92 -29.79 4.49
N PHE A 185 13.73 -29.84 5.80
CA PHE A 185 13.62 -28.64 6.65
C PHE A 185 14.95 -27.92 6.73
N LEU A 186 15.00 -26.66 6.32
CA LEU A 186 16.18 -25.81 6.21
C LEU A 186 17.32 -26.42 5.36
N LYS A 187 16.98 -27.35 4.44
CA LYS A 187 17.93 -28.00 3.54
C LYS A 187 17.38 -28.06 2.11
N ILE A 188 18.25 -27.82 1.14
CA ILE A 188 17.94 -27.98 -0.28
C ILE A 188 18.72 -29.21 -0.79
N ARG A 189 18.00 -30.27 -1.13
CA ARG A 189 18.57 -31.56 -1.56
C ARG A 189 18.82 -31.58 -3.06
N VAL A 190 19.94 -31.00 -3.48
CA VAL A 190 20.30 -30.80 -4.89
C VAL A 190 20.37 -32.13 -5.67
N GLY A 191 20.89 -33.20 -5.07
CA GLY A 191 21.09 -34.53 -5.68
C GLY A 191 19.85 -35.43 -5.71
N SER A 192 18.68 -34.99 -5.19
CA SER A 192 17.50 -35.85 -5.03
C SER A 192 16.48 -35.75 -6.16
N GLY A 193 16.85 -35.12 -7.28
CA GLY A 193 16.01 -34.91 -8.46
C GLY A 193 15.20 -33.60 -8.41
N ALA A 194 14.81 -33.11 -9.60
CA ALA A 194 14.19 -31.78 -9.78
C ALA A 194 12.96 -31.55 -8.89
N ARG A 195 12.11 -32.55 -8.73
CA ARG A 195 10.87 -32.46 -7.93
C ARG A 195 11.14 -32.16 -6.45
N ILE A 196 12.18 -32.78 -5.89
CA ILE A 196 12.57 -32.59 -4.48
C ILE A 196 13.30 -31.24 -4.32
N PHE A 197 14.18 -30.92 -5.27
CA PHE A 197 14.88 -29.64 -5.29
C PHE A 197 13.92 -28.44 -5.26
N TRP A 198 12.98 -28.37 -6.20
CA TRP A 198 12.02 -27.25 -6.27
C TRP A 198 11.09 -27.19 -5.06
N ARG A 199 10.68 -28.36 -4.53
CA ARG A 199 9.90 -28.40 -3.28
C ARG A 199 10.67 -27.85 -2.10
N ASP A 200 11.94 -28.28 -1.92
CA ASP A 200 12.74 -27.84 -0.81
C ASP A 200 13.07 -26.35 -0.91
N LEU A 201 13.34 -25.85 -2.11
CA LEU A 201 13.57 -24.43 -2.37
C LEU A 201 12.30 -23.60 -2.05
N HIS A 202 11.14 -23.97 -2.59
CA HIS A 202 9.88 -23.29 -2.34
C HIS A 202 9.51 -23.28 -0.85
N ALA A 203 9.57 -24.45 -0.20
CA ALA A 203 9.17 -24.60 1.18
C ALA A 203 10.08 -23.84 2.15
N ASN A 204 11.41 -23.87 1.93
CA ASN A 204 12.34 -23.17 2.79
C ASN A 204 12.31 -21.65 2.59
N LEU A 205 12.26 -21.16 1.34
CA LEU A 205 12.08 -19.73 1.08
C LEU A 205 10.77 -19.21 1.68
N GLY A 206 9.64 -19.88 1.38
CA GLY A 206 8.34 -19.49 1.91
C GLY A 206 8.27 -19.54 3.44
N GLY A 207 8.84 -20.56 4.06
CA GLY A 207 8.88 -20.68 5.51
C GLY A 207 9.76 -19.63 6.18
N MET A 208 10.96 -19.41 5.66
CA MET A 208 11.91 -18.43 6.24
C MET A 208 11.43 -16.99 6.06
N LEU A 209 10.82 -16.67 4.92
CA LEU A 209 10.32 -15.32 4.61
C LEU A 209 8.87 -15.08 5.03
N SER A 210 8.27 -16.04 5.75
CA SER A 210 6.85 -15.95 6.11
C SER A 210 6.50 -14.72 6.94
N LEU A 211 7.34 -14.27 7.87
CA LEU A 211 7.11 -13.06 8.66
C LEU A 211 7.25 -11.79 7.81
N VAL A 212 8.22 -11.77 6.89
CA VAL A 212 8.40 -10.66 5.96
C VAL A 212 7.21 -10.58 5.02
N LEU A 213 6.77 -11.71 4.46
CA LEU A 213 5.59 -11.74 3.61
C LEU A 213 4.32 -11.30 4.36
N LEU A 214 4.15 -11.73 5.61
CA LEU A 214 3.04 -11.28 6.46
C LEU A 214 3.06 -9.76 6.65
N PHE A 215 4.24 -9.19 6.91
CA PHE A 215 4.42 -7.75 7.03
C PHE A 215 3.97 -7.03 5.75
N PHE A 216 4.45 -7.46 4.57
CA PHE A 216 4.05 -6.85 3.29
C PHE A 216 2.54 -6.99 3.00
N LEU A 217 1.94 -8.13 3.35
CA LEU A 217 0.49 -8.33 3.19
C LEU A 217 -0.32 -7.39 4.09
N ILE A 218 0.04 -7.27 5.37
CA ILE A 218 -0.69 -6.42 6.31
C ILE A 218 -0.48 -4.93 6.01
N SER A 219 0.75 -4.49 5.75
CA SER A 219 1.02 -3.11 5.40
C SER A 219 0.37 -2.72 4.06
N GLY A 220 0.37 -3.61 3.07
CA GLY A 220 -0.34 -3.40 1.81
C GLY A 220 -1.86 -3.34 1.97
N LEU A 221 -2.45 -4.20 2.81
CA LEU A 221 -3.89 -4.18 3.10
C LEU A 221 -4.36 -2.88 3.74
N SER A 222 -3.46 -2.11 4.39
CA SER A 222 -3.82 -0.80 4.96
C SER A 222 -4.33 0.20 3.94
N TRP A 223 -3.95 0.02 2.67
CA TRP A 223 -4.36 0.86 1.55
C TRP A 223 -5.65 0.41 0.88
N ALA A 224 -6.09 -0.82 1.16
CA ALA A 224 -7.28 -1.41 0.55
C ALA A 224 -8.55 -0.71 1.03
N GLY A 225 -9.52 -0.55 0.11
CA GLY A 225 -10.71 0.25 0.37
C GLY A 225 -11.63 -0.32 1.46
N ILE A 226 -11.74 -1.63 1.62
CA ILE A 226 -12.59 -2.24 2.65
C ILE A 226 -11.79 -2.51 3.92
N TRP A 227 -10.72 -3.28 3.87
CA TRP A 227 -9.97 -3.62 5.06
C TRP A 227 -9.23 -2.40 5.63
N GLY A 228 -8.50 -1.69 4.81
CA GLY A 228 -7.79 -0.47 5.19
C GLY A 228 -8.75 0.66 5.53
N GLY A 229 -9.47 1.16 4.54
CA GLY A 229 -10.26 2.38 4.66
C GLY A 229 -11.47 2.27 5.58
N LYS A 230 -12.22 1.16 5.54
CA LYS A 230 -13.49 1.03 6.30
C LYS A 230 -13.32 0.33 7.65
N LEU A 231 -12.44 -0.68 7.76
CA LEU A 231 -12.32 -1.44 9.00
C LEU A 231 -11.19 -0.95 9.90
N VAL A 232 -10.04 -0.56 9.35
CA VAL A 232 -8.84 -0.27 10.15
C VAL A 232 -8.61 1.22 10.27
N GLN A 233 -8.53 1.95 9.18
CA GLN A 233 -8.24 3.38 9.16
C GLN A 233 -9.31 4.18 9.90
N ALA A 234 -10.59 3.84 9.74
CA ALA A 234 -11.70 4.52 10.39
C ALA A 234 -11.61 4.52 11.93
N TRP A 235 -10.97 3.51 12.52
CA TRP A 235 -10.75 3.42 13.98
C TRP A 235 -9.44 4.07 14.43
N ASN A 236 -8.55 4.43 13.51
CA ASN A 236 -7.22 4.98 13.77
C ASN A 236 -7.04 6.36 13.16
N THR A 237 -8.12 6.94 12.63
CA THR A 237 -8.12 8.30 12.10
C THR A 237 -7.82 9.31 13.20
N PHE A 238 -6.88 10.21 12.93
CA PHE A 238 -6.55 11.34 13.78
C PHE A 238 -7.02 12.65 13.12
N PRO A 239 -7.42 13.65 13.89
CA PRO A 239 -7.52 13.62 15.36
C PRO A 239 -8.74 12.84 15.80
N THR A 240 -8.62 12.19 16.95
CA THR A 240 -9.82 11.86 17.71
C THR A 240 -10.45 13.17 18.16
N TYR A 241 -11.76 13.29 18.18
CA TYR A 241 -12.48 14.51 18.58
C TYR A 241 -12.06 15.07 19.95
N TYR A 242 -11.42 14.25 20.79
CA TYR A 242 -10.86 14.62 22.08
C TYR A 242 -9.59 15.48 21.99
N THR A 243 -8.84 15.43 20.89
CA THR A 243 -7.56 16.15 20.79
C THR A 243 -7.75 17.57 20.25
N TRP A 244 -8.71 17.78 19.32
CA TRP A 244 -8.98 19.11 18.74
C TRP A 244 -10.15 19.83 19.42
N GLY A 245 -10.80 19.22 20.42
CA GLY A 245 -11.96 19.77 21.11
C GLY A 245 -13.24 19.72 20.27
N GLU A 246 -13.28 20.41 19.13
CA GLU A 246 -14.41 20.41 18.20
C GLU A 246 -14.04 19.78 16.87
N LYS A 247 -14.99 19.05 16.27
CA LYS A 247 -14.82 18.49 14.94
C LYS A 247 -14.85 19.60 13.91
N PRO A 248 -13.86 19.73 13.02
CA PRO A 248 -13.93 20.64 11.88
C PRO A 248 -15.18 20.34 11.05
N GLN A 249 -15.89 21.39 10.63
CA GLN A 249 -17.13 21.25 9.86
C GLN A 249 -16.91 21.25 8.34
N SER A 250 -15.66 21.29 7.88
CA SER A 250 -15.32 21.23 6.48
C SER A 250 -15.83 19.94 5.82
N VAL A 251 -16.33 20.06 4.61
CA VAL A 251 -16.64 18.92 3.74
C VAL A 251 -15.38 18.34 3.10
N LEU A 252 -14.29 19.12 3.05
CA LEU A 252 -13.00 18.67 2.53
C LEU A 252 -12.26 17.86 3.61
N THR A 253 -11.76 16.71 3.23
CA THR A 253 -10.87 15.86 4.05
C THR A 253 -9.41 16.05 3.62
N HIS A 254 -8.48 15.55 4.42
CA HIS A 254 -7.06 15.57 4.00
C HIS A 254 -6.82 14.75 2.73
N ALA A 255 -7.61 13.69 2.48
CA ALA A 255 -7.53 12.95 1.22
C ALA A 255 -7.82 13.81 -0.02
N ASP A 256 -8.63 14.86 0.10
CA ASP A 256 -8.90 15.80 -0.98
C ASP A 256 -7.70 16.70 -1.33
N LEU A 257 -6.66 16.70 -0.52
CA LEU A 257 -5.40 17.39 -0.79
C LEU A 257 -4.42 16.53 -1.61
N ASN A 258 -4.68 15.24 -1.77
CA ASN A 258 -3.90 14.35 -2.63
C ASN A 258 -4.07 14.73 -4.12
N HIS A 259 -3.10 14.36 -4.95
CA HIS A 259 -3.10 14.64 -6.39
C HIS A 259 -3.03 13.33 -7.18
N GLY A 260 -4.02 13.09 -8.03
CA GLY A 260 -4.09 11.86 -8.83
C GLY A 260 -4.32 10.62 -7.97
N SER A 261 -3.61 9.52 -8.24
CA SER A 261 -3.64 8.30 -7.44
C SER A 261 -2.62 8.29 -6.31
N GLU A 262 -1.76 9.30 -6.22
CA GLU A 262 -0.76 9.42 -5.16
C GLU A 262 -1.41 9.83 -3.84
N LYS A 263 -1.09 9.08 -2.79
CA LYS A 263 -1.50 9.38 -1.42
C LYS A 263 -0.38 10.17 -0.73
N GLU A 264 -0.51 11.49 -0.74
CA GLU A 264 0.49 12.43 -0.24
C GLU A 264 0.27 12.82 1.23
N MET A 265 -0.96 12.67 1.72
CA MET A 265 -1.30 13.02 3.10
C MET A 265 -1.11 11.81 4.04
N PRO A 266 -0.71 12.02 5.30
CA PRO A 266 -0.54 10.93 6.25
C PRO A 266 -1.77 10.02 6.33
N TRP A 267 -1.56 8.71 6.31
CA TRP A 267 -2.61 7.68 6.29
C TRP A 267 -3.70 7.90 7.36
N ASN A 268 -3.31 8.25 8.58
CA ASN A 268 -4.23 8.46 9.69
C ASN A 268 -5.00 9.79 9.63
N LEU A 269 -4.58 10.72 8.76
CA LEU A 269 -5.27 12.00 8.54
C LEU A 269 -6.22 11.96 7.34
N GLU A 270 -6.05 11.06 6.37
CA GLU A 270 -6.80 11.08 5.11
C GLU A 270 -8.30 11.27 5.29
N GLN A 271 -8.92 10.57 6.25
CA GLN A 271 -10.36 10.65 6.52
C GLN A 271 -10.76 11.81 7.44
N THR A 272 -9.81 12.61 7.90
CA THR A 272 -10.07 13.72 8.81
C THR A 272 -10.44 14.97 8.01
N PRO A 273 -11.51 15.71 8.40
CA PRO A 273 -11.82 17.02 7.80
C PRO A 273 -10.67 18.00 7.99
N VAL A 274 -10.39 18.80 6.95
CA VAL A 274 -9.42 19.90 6.99
C VAL A 274 -10.02 21.04 7.81
N PRO A 275 -9.26 21.76 8.67
CA PRO A 275 -9.73 22.99 9.33
C PRO A 275 -10.19 24.04 8.31
N GLN A 276 -10.95 25.00 8.76
CA GLN A 276 -11.44 26.11 7.94
C GLN A 276 -10.85 27.44 8.39
N SER A 277 -10.50 28.29 7.43
CA SER A 277 -10.22 29.70 7.70
C SER A 277 -11.49 30.44 8.04
N HIS A 278 -11.38 31.42 8.93
CA HIS A 278 -12.50 32.23 9.36
C HIS A 278 -12.66 33.43 8.42
N HIS A 279 -13.77 33.46 7.67
CA HIS A 279 -14.10 34.62 6.83
C HIS A 279 -14.76 35.71 7.66
N HIS A 280 -14.36 36.97 7.45
CA HIS A 280 -14.89 38.15 8.15
C HIS A 280 -16.36 38.43 7.75
N GLY A 281 -17.33 37.81 8.40
CA GLY A 281 -18.75 38.03 8.12
C GLY A 281 -19.71 37.61 9.23
N GLY A 282 -19.22 37.01 10.30
CA GLY A 282 -20.01 36.58 11.46
C GLY A 282 -19.63 37.31 12.74
N GLU A 283 -20.58 37.47 13.67
CA GLU A 283 -20.49 38.26 14.91
C GLU A 283 -19.49 37.78 15.98
N HIS A 284 -18.51 36.95 15.66
CA HIS A 284 -17.49 36.48 16.61
C HIS A 284 -16.09 36.84 16.14
N GLU A 285 -15.39 37.58 16.96
CA GLU A 285 -13.99 38.05 16.92
C GLU A 285 -13.41 38.31 15.51
N MET A 286 -13.25 39.62 15.22
CA MET A 286 -12.54 40.05 13.99
C MET A 286 -11.08 39.59 14.03
N VAL A 287 -10.77 38.50 13.37
CA VAL A 287 -9.37 38.14 13.10
C VAL A 287 -8.79 39.18 12.14
N ALA A 288 -7.71 39.82 12.53
CA ALA A 288 -7.07 40.84 11.69
C ALA A 288 -6.54 40.21 10.39
N VAL A 289 -7.08 40.67 9.25
CA VAL A 289 -6.52 40.30 7.94
C VAL A 289 -5.11 40.87 7.83
N ASN A 290 -4.14 40.01 7.61
CA ASN A 290 -2.78 40.42 7.26
C ASN A 290 -2.67 40.49 5.71
N PRO A 291 -2.75 41.66 5.09
CA PRO A 291 -2.72 41.75 3.63
C PRO A 291 -1.38 41.32 3.00
N GLN A 292 -0.37 41.08 3.82
CA GLN A 292 0.95 40.61 3.41
C GLN A 292 1.14 39.09 3.64
N PHE A 293 0.11 38.41 4.19
CA PHE A 293 0.22 36.98 4.43
C PHE A 293 0.09 36.18 3.12
N GLY A 294 1.05 35.36 2.87
CA GLY A 294 1.12 34.55 1.65
C GLY A 294 2.15 33.44 1.79
N ILE A 295 2.49 32.81 0.68
CA ILE A 295 3.35 31.62 0.68
C ILE A 295 4.71 31.79 1.37
N ASP A 296 5.35 32.95 1.23
CA ASP A 296 6.66 33.21 1.86
C ASP A 296 6.55 33.26 3.39
N GLN A 297 5.44 33.80 3.93
CA GLN A 297 5.16 33.84 5.36
C GLN A 297 4.78 32.45 5.89
N VAL A 298 4.04 31.66 5.12
CA VAL A 298 3.74 30.26 5.46
C VAL A 298 5.05 29.48 5.58
N ILE A 299 5.94 29.62 4.62
CA ILE A 299 7.26 28.97 4.64
C ILE A 299 8.10 29.42 5.85
N ALA A 300 8.09 30.72 6.16
CA ALA A 300 8.81 31.23 7.33
C ALA A 300 8.27 30.64 8.64
N GLN A 301 6.95 30.51 8.77
CA GLN A 301 6.31 29.87 9.92
C GLN A 301 6.59 28.36 9.97
N ALA A 302 6.51 27.67 8.83
CA ALA A 302 6.84 26.25 8.75
C ALA A 302 8.29 26.00 9.21
N ASN A 303 9.24 26.80 8.73
CA ASN A 303 10.63 26.70 9.15
C ASN A 303 10.79 27.00 10.67
N ALA A 304 10.05 27.96 11.22
CA ALA A 304 10.04 28.25 12.65
C ALA A 304 9.47 27.11 13.50
N LEU A 305 8.52 26.33 12.96
CA LEU A 305 8.00 25.11 13.56
C LEU A 305 8.95 23.91 13.40
N GLY A 306 10.02 24.05 12.61
CA GLY A 306 11.04 23.02 12.44
C GLY A 306 10.81 22.08 11.22
N PHE A 307 9.95 22.45 10.29
CA PHE A 307 9.88 21.74 9.00
C PHE A 307 11.18 21.93 8.22
N THR A 308 11.71 20.84 7.65
CA THR A 308 12.97 20.86 6.86
C THR A 308 12.71 20.53 5.39
N GLN A 309 11.96 19.46 5.15
CA GLN A 309 11.42 19.08 3.85
C GLN A 309 9.91 18.96 4.04
N TYR A 310 9.14 19.49 3.12
CA TYR A 310 7.68 19.55 3.25
C TYR A 310 7.04 19.92 1.92
N ARG A 311 5.74 19.83 1.86
CA ARG A 311 4.93 20.40 0.77
C ARG A 311 3.89 21.33 1.33
N VAL A 312 3.51 22.35 0.55
CA VAL A 312 2.50 23.34 0.95
C VAL A 312 1.33 23.26 0.00
N ALA A 313 0.18 22.78 0.46
CA ALA A 313 -1.07 22.87 -0.28
C ALA A 313 -1.66 24.29 -0.13
N PHE A 314 -2.11 24.87 -1.24
CA PHE A 314 -2.73 26.18 -1.28
C PHE A 314 -4.19 26.14 -0.86
N PRO A 315 -4.73 27.21 -0.24
CA PRO A 315 -6.14 27.30 0.12
C PRO A 315 -7.06 27.12 -1.08
N ARG A 316 -8.16 26.39 -0.90
CA ARG A 316 -9.22 26.24 -1.90
C ARG A 316 -10.47 26.97 -1.45
N GLY A 317 -10.87 28.02 -2.19
CA GLY A 317 -12.03 28.84 -1.87
C GLY A 317 -11.83 29.73 -0.64
N GLU A 318 -12.94 30.33 -0.17
CA GLU A 318 -12.91 31.36 0.88
C GLU A 318 -12.61 30.80 2.29
N THR A 319 -12.94 29.55 2.56
CA THR A 319 -12.70 28.87 3.84
C THR A 319 -11.48 27.96 3.83
N GLY A 320 -10.74 27.92 2.73
CA GLY A 320 -9.54 27.12 2.60
C GLY A 320 -8.43 27.52 3.54
N VAL A 321 -7.47 26.63 3.76
CA VAL A 321 -6.31 26.86 4.62
C VAL A 321 -5.03 26.54 3.87
N TYR A 322 -3.91 27.16 4.23
CA TYR A 322 -2.61 26.63 3.85
C TYR A 322 -2.34 25.39 4.70
N THR A 323 -1.99 24.29 4.04
CA THR A 323 -1.59 23.06 4.72
C THR A 323 -0.14 22.76 4.41
N VAL A 324 0.70 22.75 5.44
CA VAL A 324 2.11 22.33 5.35
C VAL A 324 2.19 20.91 5.89
N SER A 325 2.65 19.98 5.07
CA SER A 325 2.81 18.58 5.46
C SER A 325 4.22 18.10 5.16
N ALA A 326 4.82 17.42 6.10
CA ALA A 326 6.05 16.66 5.96
C ALA A 326 5.76 15.25 6.46
N ASN A 327 5.80 14.28 5.58
CA ASN A 327 5.50 12.91 5.96
C ASN A 327 6.24 11.89 5.09
N THR A 328 6.40 10.70 5.66
CA THR A 328 7.09 9.58 5.02
C THR A 328 6.31 9.00 3.85
N MET A 329 4.99 9.13 3.84
CA MET A 329 4.12 8.60 2.80
C MET A 329 4.29 9.33 1.46
N ALA A 330 4.54 10.65 1.55
CA ALA A 330 4.80 11.49 0.40
C ALA A 330 6.30 11.53 0.00
N GLY A 331 7.17 10.85 0.75
CA GLY A 331 8.61 10.86 0.52
C GLY A 331 9.31 12.17 0.93
N ASP A 332 8.63 13.06 1.67
CA ASP A 332 9.23 14.33 2.07
C ASP A 332 10.32 14.14 3.13
N ILE A 333 10.12 13.19 4.01
CA ILE A 333 11.02 12.84 5.11
C ILE A 333 11.24 11.33 5.17
N VAL A 334 12.33 10.91 5.81
CA VAL A 334 12.72 9.50 5.93
C VAL A 334 12.25 8.88 7.25
N ASP A 335 12.34 9.63 8.35
CA ASP A 335 11.98 9.14 9.68
C ASP A 335 10.53 9.47 10.00
N PRO A 336 9.64 8.47 10.19
CA PRO A 336 8.23 8.73 10.50
C PRO A 336 8.02 9.46 11.84
N ARG A 337 9.04 9.55 12.69
CA ARG A 337 8.97 10.33 13.94
C ARG A 337 8.97 11.84 13.68
N ASP A 338 9.35 12.25 12.48
CA ASP A 338 9.34 13.63 12.03
C ASP A 338 8.04 13.98 11.27
N ASP A 339 7.10 13.02 11.12
CA ASP A 339 5.79 13.29 10.53
C ASP A 339 5.11 14.48 11.24
N ARG A 340 4.72 15.47 10.44
CA ARG A 340 4.09 16.70 10.91
C ARG A 340 3.17 17.28 9.85
N THR A 341 2.00 17.75 10.27
CA THR A 341 1.06 18.50 9.42
C THR A 341 0.57 19.73 10.20
N ALA A 342 0.65 20.91 9.59
CA ALA A 342 0.21 22.18 10.18
C ALA A 342 -0.72 22.91 9.23
N HIS A 343 -1.76 23.55 9.77
CA HIS A 343 -2.74 24.31 9.01
C HIS A 343 -2.73 25.77 9.46
N PHE A 344 -2.65 26.67 8.48
CA PHE A 344 -2.64 28.12 8.73
C PHE A 344 -3.85 28.78 8.09
N ASP A 345 -4.46 29.69 8.82
CA ASP A 345 -5.52 30.56 8.32
C ASP A 345 -5.01 31.38 7.12
N GLN A 346 -5.74 31.36 5.98
CA GLN A 346 -5.27 32.01 4.76
C GLN A 346 -5.24 33.55 4.85
N TYR A 347 -5.97 34.15 5.79
CA TYR A 347 -6.09 35.60 5.91
C TYR A 347 -5.19 36.17 7.00
N SER A 348 -5.17 35.58 8.17
CA SER A 348 -4.41 36.07 9.32
C SER A 348 -3.03 35.44 9.45
N GLY A 349 -2.86 34.24 8.89
CA GLY A 349 -1.67 33.44 9.11
C GLY A 349 -1.61 32.75 10.46
N ALA A 350 -2.71 32.78 11.23
CA ALA A 350 -2.76 32.09 12.49
C ALA A 350 -2.61 30.57 12.30
N LEU A 351 -1.80 29.92 13.13
CA LEU A 351 -1.75 28.47 13.21
C LEU A 351 -3.07 27.97 13.79
N LEU A 352 -3.87 27.30 12.98
CA LEU A 352 -5.17 26.74 13.37
C LEU A 352 -5.00 25.44 14.13
N THR A 353 -4.14 24.57 13.62
CA THR A 353 -3.85 23.28 14.26
C THR A 353 -2.56 22.69 13.71
N GLU A 354 -1.94 21.87 14.52
CA GLU A 354 -0.74 21.11 14.19
C GLU A 354 -0.93 19.67 14.66
N VAL A 355 -0.50 18.73 13.85
CA VAL A 355 -0.47 17.30 14.16
C VAL A 355 0.95 16.80 13.98
N THR A 356 1.49 16.17 15.00
CA THR A 356 2.84 15.59 14.99
C THR A 356 2.78 14.10 15.27
N TRP A 357 3.89 13.42 15.03
CA TRP A 357 4.03 12.01 15.43
C TRP A 357 3.61 11.72 16.88
N GLN A 358 3.80 12.68 17.81
CA GLN A 358 3.45 12.49 19.23
C GLN A 358 1.95 12.26 19.41
N ASP A 359 1.15 12.87 18.57
CA ASP A 359 -0.32 12.82 18.62
C ASP A 359 -0.89 11.52 18.05
N TYR A 360 -0.10 10.77 17.29
CA TYR A 360 -0.53 9.50 16.68
C TYR A 360 -0.76 8.43 17.73
N SER A 361 -1.82 7.64 17.56
CA SER A 361 -2.03 6.43 18.36
C SER A 361 -0.88 5.42 18.15
N PRO A 362 -0.64 4.49 19.09
CA PRO A 362 0.38 3.45 18.89
C PRO A 362 0.20 2.65 17.61
N PHE A 363 -1.05 2.41 17.19
CA PHE A 363 -1.34 1.70 15.96
C PHE A 363 -1.04 2.58 14.74
N ALA A 364 -1.43 3.86 14.74
CA ALA A 364 -1.11 4.80 13.67
C ALA A 364 0.41 4.98 13.51
N LYS A 365 1.15 5.02 14.64
CA LYS A 365 2.63 5.00 14.63
C LYS A 365 3.19 3.75 13.97
N ALA A 366 2.65 2.58 14.31
CA ALA A 366 3.07 1.32 13.70
C ALA A 366 2.75 1.28 12.20
N MET A 367 1.62 1.85 11.78
CA MET A 367 1.25 1.95 10.37
C MET A 367 2.15 2.90 9.60
N ALA A 368 2.41 4.11 10.10
CA ALA A 368 3.31 5.07 9.45
C ALA A 368 4.72 4.48 9.27
N ALA A 369 5.29 3.86 10.32
CA ALA A 369 6.55 3.15 10.22
C ALA A 369 6.48 1.94 9.25
N GLY A 370 5.36 1.22 9.26
CA GLY A 370 5.10 0.08 8.38
C GLY A 370 5.03 0.48 6.91
N ILE A 371 4.43 1.61 6.61
CA ILE A 371 4.34 2.17 5.26
C ILE A 371 5.75 2.53 4.76
N SER A 372 6.53 3.29 5.53
CA SER A 372 7.92 3.65 5.15
C SER A 372 8.79 2.42 4.92
N LEU A 373 8.67 1.39 5.77
CA LEU A 373 9.38 0.11 5.59
C LEU A 373 8.92 -0.62 4.33
N HIS A 374 7.62 -0.59 4.01
CA HIS A 374 7.05 -1.23 2.82
C HIS A 374 7.55 -0.55 1.53
N GLN A 375 7.54 0.78 1.49
CA GLN A 375 7.99 1.58 0.36
C GLN A 375 9.51 1.53 0.16
N GLY A 376 10.28 1.22 1.20
CA GLY A 376 11.74 1.17 1.11
C GLY A 376 12.44 2.49 1.44
N ASP A 377 11.69 3.49 1.95
CA ASP A 377 12.13 4.87 2.08
C ASP A 377 12.89 5.15 3.38
N LEU A 378 12.82 4.23 4.36
CA LEU A 378 13.45 4.43 5.67
C LEU A 378 15.00 4.54 5.58
N SER A 379 15.62 3.87 4.62
CA SER A 379 17.06 3.94 4.36
C SER A 379 17.45 3.18 3.09
N VAL A 380 18.66 3.43 2.58
CA VAL A 380 19.24 2.65 1.47
C VAL A 380 19.27 1.14 1.76
N TRP A 381 19.48 0.73 3.01
CA TRP A 381 19.46 -0.68 3.41
C TRP A 381 18.05 -1.27 3.38
N ASN A 382 17.04 -0.49 3.73
CA ASN A 382 15.63 -0.87 3.58
C ASN A 382 15.28 -1.03 2.10
N LYS A 383 15.66 -0.09 1.23
CA LYS A 383 15.48 -0.18 -0.23
C LYS A 383 16.11 -1.46 -0.80
N ILE A 384 17.38 -1.73 -0.45
CA ILE A 384 18.09 -2.96 -0.87
C ILE A 384 17.37 -4.21 -0.35
N ALA A 385 16.95 -4.23 0.91
CA ALA A 385 16.23 -5.36 1.48
C ALA A 385 14.91 -5.61 0.74
N ASN A 386 14.15 -4.56 0.42
CA ASN A 386 12.89 -4.67 -0.30
C ASN A 386 13.08 -5.18 -1.73
N VAL A 387 14.15 -4.76 -2.42
CA VAL A 387 14.52 -5.34 -3.73
C VAL A 387 14.74 -6.85 -3.59
N LEU A 388 15.51 -7.28 -2.60
CA LEU A 388 15.77 -8.71 -2.35
C LEU A 388 14.48 -9.47 -2.00
N PHE A 389 13.57 -8.87 -1.22
CA PHE A 389 12.29 -9.47 -0.89
C PHE A 389 11.38 -9.59 -2.12
N CYS A 390 11.28 -8.56 -2.98
CA CYS A 390 10.53 -8.65 -4.23
C CYS A 390 11.07 -9.78 -5.12
N LEU A 391 12.38 -9.87 -5.30
CA LEU A 391 13.01 -10.97 -6.04
C LEU A 391 12.74 -12.34 -5.42
N ALA A 392 12.75 -12.44 -4.10
CA ALA A 392 12.42 -13.67 -3.38
C ALA A 392 10.95 -14.06 -3.54
N PHE A 393 10.01 -13.10 -3.52
CA PHE A 393 8.57 -13.36 -3.75
C PHE A 393 8.30 -13.79 -5.19
N ILE A 394 8.99 -13.21 -6.17
CA ILE A 394 8.97 -13.69 -7.57
C ILE A 394 9.47 -15.14 -7.61
N LEU A 395 10.59 -15.42 -6.97
CA LEU A 395 11.17 -16.77 -6.96
C LEU A 395 10.24 -17.80 -6.28
N ILE A 396 9.62 -17.46 -5.13
CA ILE A 396 8.64 -18.30 -4.44
C ILE A 396 7.47 -18.59 -5.38
N SER A 397 6.94 -17.59 -6.07
CA SER A 397 5.84 -17.72 -7.02
C SER A 397 6.21 -18.63 -8.19
N VAL A 398 7.36 -18.39 -8.79
CA VAL A 398 7.88 -19.22 -9.92
C VAL A 398 8.09 -20.66 -9.48
N THR A 399 8.70 -20.89 -8.30
CA THR A 399 8.92 -22.26 -7.80
C THR A 399 7.62 -23.00 -7.54
N GLY A 400 6.57 -22.30 -7.07
CA GLY A 400 5.22 -22.85 -6.93
C GLY A 400 4.64 -23.34 -8.27
N VAL A 401 4.75 -22.51 -9.32
CA VAL A 401 4.32 -22.86 -10.69
C VAL A 401 5.14 -24.04 -11.24
N VAL A 402 6.46 -24.03 -11.06
CA VAL A 402 7.34 -25.14 -11.52
C VAL A 402 6.97 -26.43 -10.82
N MET A 403 6.72 -26.40 -9.50
CA MET A 403 6.29 -27.60 -8.78
C MET A 403 4.95 -28.15 -9.29
N TRP A 404 4.00 -27.28 -9.57
CA TRP A 404 2.74 -27.67 -10.18
C TRP A 404 2.98 -28.27 -11.56
N TRP A 405 3.77 -27.62 -12.41
CA TRP A 405 4.09 -28.08 -13.77
C TRP A 405 4.72 -29.48 -13.80
N LEU A 406 5.69 -29.74 -12.90
CA LEU A 406 6.35 -31.04 -12.77
C LEU A 406 5.44 -32.15 -12.22
N ARG A 407 4.33 -31.80 -11.58
CA ARG A 407 3.38 -32.74 -10.96
C ARG A 407 2.13 -32.98 -11.82
N ARG A 408 1.77 -32.07 -12.68
CA ARG A 408 0.53 -32.15 -13.46
C ARG A 408 0.47 -33.44 -14.27
N PRO A 409 -0.73 -34.06 -14.43
CA PRO A 409 -0.90 -35.22 -15.29
C PRO A 409 -0.62 -34.85 -16.76
N THR A 410 0.31 -35.56 -17.40
CA THR A 410 0.60 -35.36 -18.83
C THR A 410 -0.49 -36.00 -19.68
N GLY A 411 -0.94 -35.30 -20.74
CA GLY A 411 -1.96 -35.79 -21.66
C GLY A 411 -3.41 -35.76 -21.19
N GLN A 412 -3.70 -35.11 -20.03
CA GLN A 412 -5.05 -34.95 -19.55
C GLN A 412 -5.34 -33.48 -19.22
N ALA A 413 -6.56 -33.01 -19.54
CA ALA A 413 -7.03 -31.68 -19.21
C ALA A 413 -7.46 -31.60 -17.71
N ARG A 414 -6.50 -31.83 -16.80
CA ARG A 414 -6.71 -31.79 -15.32
C ARG A 414 -5.69 -30.89 -14.67
N LEU A 415 -6.12 -30.13 -13.69
CA LEU A 415 -5.24 -29.26 -12.87
C LEU A 415 -4.26 -30.06 -12.01
N GLY A 416 -4.48 -31.36 -11.81
CA GLY A 416 -3.63 -32.18 -10.94
C GLY A 416 -3.68 -31.72 -9.48
N VAL A 417 -4.87 -31.51 -8.97
CA VAL A 417 -5.11 -31.11 -7.57
C VAL A 417 -4.59 -32.17 -6.59
N PRO A 418 -4.11 -31.82 -5.39
CA PRO A 418 -3.78 -32.80 -4.36
C PRO A 418 -4.95 -33.72 -4.05
N PRO A 419 -4.72 -35.03 -3.80
CA PRO A 419 -5.77 -36.03 -3.66
C PRO A 419 -6.70 -35.72 -2.49
N ARG A 420 -7.99 -36.09 -2.61
CA ARG A 420 -8.95 -36.09 -1.49
C ARG A 420 -8.71 -37.34 -0.63
N PHE A 421 -8.89 -37.17 0.67
CA PHE A 421 -8.92 -38.28 1.61
C PHE A 421 -10.36 -38.51 2.07
N GLU A 422 -10.82 -39.76 2.00
CA GLU A 422 -12.24 -40.13 2.24
C GLU A 422 -12.65 -40.18 3.73
N GLN A 423 -11.75 -39.91 4.68
CA GLN A 423 -12.12 -39.91 6.10
C GLN A 423 -12.52 -38.50 6.57
N ASP A 424 -13.76 -38.15 6.25
CA ASP A 424 -14.27 -36.81 6.41
C ASP A 424 -15.02 -36.61 7.73
N GLY A 425 -14.26 -36.48 8.82
CA GLY A 425 -14.72 -35.68 9.92
C GLY A 425 -14.51 -34.20 9.60
N ILE A 426 -15.52 -33.36 9.84
CA ILE A 426 -15.37 -31.91 9.72
C ILE A 426 -14.13 -31.47 10.52
N TRP A 427 -13.16 -30.90 9.82
CA TRP A 427 -11.97 -30.36 10.47
C TRP A 427 -12.33 -29.07 11.22
N LYS A 428 -12.78 -29.21 12.46
CA LYS A 428 -13.26 -28.12 13.29
C LYS A 428 -12.26 -26.99 13.42
N THR A 429 -10.98 -27.31 13.63
CA THR A 429 -9.92 -26.30 13.75
C THR A 429 -9.74 -25.50 12.45
N GLY A 430 -9.78 -26.16 11.29
CA GLY A 430 -9.67 -25.48 10.00
C GLY A 430 -10.89 -24.61 9.72
N LEU A 431 -12.08 -25.06 10.07
CA LEU A 431 -13.30 -24.25 9.96
C LEU A 431 -13.21 -23.00 10.85
N VAL A 432 -12.73 -23.15 12.10
CA VAL A 432 -12.50 -22.01 13.00
C VAL A 432 -11.45 -21.07 12.42
N THR A 433 -10.34 -21.58 11.90
CA THR A 433 -9.28 -20.76 11.26
C THR A 433 -9.84 -19.98 10.08
N LEU A 434 -10.62 -20.63 9.18
CA LEU A 434 -11.25 -19.94 8.06
C LEU A 434 -12.28 -18.90 8.51
N LEU A 435 -13.04 -19.20 9.56
CA LEU A 435 -14.01 -18.26 10.12
C LEU A 435 -13.30 -17.02 10.69
N VAL A 436 -12.23 -17.23 11.46
CA VAL A 436 -11.43 -16.13 12.03
C VAL A 436 -10.81 -15.27 10.91
N ILE A 437 -10.21 -15.91 9.91
CA ILE A 437 -9.65 -15.19 8.76
C ILE A 437 -10.75 -14.48 7.97
N GLY A 438 -11.90 -15.14 7.74
CA GLY A 438 -13.01 -14.56 7.00
C GLY A 438 -13.68 -13.38 7.70
N VAL A 439 -13.68 -13.35 9.04
CA VAL A 439 -14.15 -12.21 9.82
C VAL A 439 -13.11 -11.08 9.85
N ALA A 440 -11.84 -11.44 10.02
CA ALA A 440 -10.74 -10.48 10.02
C ALA A 440 -10.53 -9.83 8.64
N PHE A 441 -10.82 -10.56 7.55
CA PHE A 441 -10.67 -10.12 6.16
C PHE A 441 -11.98 -10.39 5.39
N PRO A 442 -12.97 -9.50 5.44
CA PRO A 442 -14.33 -9.76 4.97
C PRO A 442 -14.44 -10.16 3.50
N LEU A 443 -13.64 -9.54 2.61
CA LEU A 443 -13.64 -9.92 1.19
C LEU A 443 -13.13 -11.35 0.97
N ALA A 444 -12.10 -11.78 1.72
CA ALA A 444 -11.65 -13.17 1.67
C ALA A 444 -12.74 -14.13 2.18
N GLY A 445 -13.42 -13.77 3.27
CA GLY A 445 -14.55 -14.52 3.78
C GLY A 445 -15.66 -14.69 2.75
N ALA A 446 -16.08 -13.59 2.13
CA ALA A 446 -17.08 -13.60 1.05
C ALA A 446 -16.64 -14.45 -0.14
N THR A 447 -15.36 -14.33 -0.56
CA THR A 447 -14.80 -15.12 -1.66
C THR A 447 -14.77 -16.61 -1.34
N ILE A 448 -14.42 -17.00 -0.11
CA ILE A 448 -14.45 -18.41 0.33
C ILE A 448 -15.88 -18.96 0.28
N VAL A 449 -16.84 -18.20 0.81
CA VAL A 449 -18.27 -18.60 0.76
C VAL A 449 -18.72 -18.74 -0.68
N LEU A 450 -18.42 -17.79 -1.55
CA LEU A 450 -18.75 -17.85 -2.98
C LEU A 450 -18.10 -19.07 -3.65
N ALA A 451 -16.82 -19.34 -3.38
CA ALA A 451 -16.11 -20.51 -3.92
C ALA A 451 -16.76 -21.82 -3.49
N LEU A 452 -17.16 -21.95 -2.22
CA LEU A 452 -17.88 -23.13 -1.71
C LEU A 452 -19.25 -23.30 -2.36
N LEU A 453 -20.00 -22.21 -2.56
CA LEU A 453 -21.27 -22.23 -3.26
C LEU A 453 -21.09 -22.65 -4.73
N LEU A 454 -20.13 -22.11 -5.43
CA LEU A 454 -19.81 -22.47 -6.81
C LEU A 454 -19.35 -23.94 -6.93
N ASP A 455 -18.53 -24.43 -5.99
CA ASP A 455 -18.17 -25.85 -5.94
C ASP A 455 -19.41 -26.74 -5.75
N GLY A 456 -20.25 -26.42 -4.79
CA GLY A 456 -21.47 -27.17 -4.48
C GLY A 456 -22.55 -27.15 -5.58
N LEU A 457 -22.73 -26.01 -6.25
CA LEU A 457 -23.80 -25.80 -7.22
C LEU A 457 -23.39 -26.13 -8.65
N LEU A 458 -22.12 -25.89 -9.03
CA LEU A 458 -21.64 -26.02 -10.43
C LEU A 458 -20.59 -27.10 -10.57
N VAL A 459 -19.43 -26.98 -9.87
CA VAL A 459 -18.27 -27.86 -10.11
C VAL A 459 -18.58 -29.31 -9.76
N SER A 460 -19.25 -29.56 -8.63
CA SER A 460 -19.63 -30.91 -8.19
C SER A 460 -20.73 -31.55 -9.05
N ARG A 461 -21.54 -30.75 -9.77
CA ARG A 461 -22.68 -31.22 -10.59
C ARG A 461 -22.34 -31.39 -12.08
N ILE A 462 -21.35 -30.64 -12.60
CA ILE A 462 -20.96 -30.68 -14.01
C ILE A 462 -19.77 -31.64 -14.17
N ALA A 463 -19.97 -32.77 -14.81
CA ALA A 463 -18.96 -33.84 -14.97
C ALA A 463 -17.63 -33.33 -15.55
N LYS A 464 -17.67 -32.45 -16.58
CA LYS A 464 -16.48 -31.86 -17.20
C LYS A 464 -15.69 -30.99 -16.20
N LEU A 465 -16.36 -30.17 -15.40
CA LEU A 465 -15.72 -29.34 -14.38
C LEU A 465 -15.14 -30.19 -13.25
N LYS A 466 -15.91 -31.21 -12.78
CA LYS A 466 -15.42 -32.16 -11.75
C LYS A 466 -14.12 -32.85 -12.18
N VAL A 467 -14.01 -33.22 -13.46
CA VAL A 467 -12.79 -33.81 -14.02
C VAL A 467 -11.66 -32.78 -14.15
N ALA A 468 -11.94 -31.56 -14.58
CA ALA A 468 -10.94 -30.50 -14.74
C ALA A 468 -10.32 -30.09 -13.38
N PHE A 469 -11.13 -30.03 -12.33
CA PHE A 469 -10.71 -29.67 -10.96
C PHE A 469 -10.36 -30.88 -10.07
N SER A 470 -10.11 -32.05 -10.68
CA SER A 470 -9.67 -33.26 -9.98
C SER A 470 -8.18 -33.55 -10.08
#